data_fd8c80258f7a0bc5e1fb6f07b5ef48c5
#
_entry.id   fd8c80258f7a0bc5e1fb6f07b5ef48c5
#
_cell.length_a   1.000
_cell.length_b   1.000
_cell.length_c   1.000
_cell.angle_alpha   90.00
_cell.angle_beta   90.00
_cell.angle_gamma   90.00
#
_symmetry.space_group_name_H-M   'P 1'
#
loop_
_entity.id
_entity.type
_entity.pdbx_description
1 polymer ?
#
loop_
_entity_poly.entity_id
_entity_poly.type
_entity_poly.pdbx_seq_one_letter_code
_entity_poly.pdbx_strand_id
1 'polypeptide(L)'
;MTQQSLEPRTVADDAGDKSRVPAGRSWLDRYFHISGRGSTVAREVRGGVTTFMAMAYILLLNPLILSGEDAAGNTLGQKALITATAFAAALSTLLMGFVGKVPLALAAGLSVSGVLASQVAPEMTWAQAMGMCVMYGVIIMLLVVTGLREMIMNAIPLPLKHAITMGIGLFVALIGFHKAGFVHQGKSTPVTLGPAGELAGWPVLLFAATLLAIFMLQARGIPGAILLGIVGGTLPAVLLNALDVIDPGQWASGAPELHGGAVSMPDFSVFGQVEFGGWGDVGAMTVGMIVFTLVLAGFFDAMATIIGVGTEAELADARGRMPGLSKALFIDGAGGAIGGVSGASGQTVFVESATGVGEGARTGLSSVVTGLFFAACLFFTPLTAIVPGEVAAAALVVIGAMMMMNARHVDWSDRATAIPVFLTVVIMPFTYSITAGVAAGVIAYVAIKTARGKVREIGAFMWALTVIFVVYFALNPIESWLGVR
;
A
#
# COMPACT_ATOMS: atom_id res chain seq x y z
N MET A 1 -47.35 20.17 -52.26
CA MET A 1 -46.36 19.79 -53.26
C MET A 1 -45.30 20.86 -53.30
N THR A 2 -44.25 20.76 -52.53
CA THR A 2 -43.01 21.54 -52.68
C THR A 2 -41.92 20.79 -51.94
N GLN A 3 -41.06 20.11 -52.68
CA GLN A 3 -39.85 19.49 -52.21
C GLN A 3 -38.89 20.59 -51.74
N GLN A 4 -38.55 20.58 -50.41
CA GLN A 4 -37.41 21.31 -49.90
C GLN A 4 -36.23 20.32 -49.87
N SER A 5 -35.26 20.59 -50.72
CA SER A 5 -33.96 19.99 -50.81
C SER A 5 -33.17 20.24 -49.50
N LEU A 6 -32.87 19.18 -48.79
CA LEU A 6 -31.91 19.20 -47.68
C LEU A 6 -30.50 19.21 -48.29
N GLU A 7 -29.85 20.35 -48.29
CA GLU A 7 -28.40 20.43 -48.48
C GLU A 7 -27.66 19.83 -47.29
N PRO A 8 -26.60 19.05 -47.51
CA PRO A 8 -25.78 18.56 -46.43
C PRO A 8 -24.96 19.69 -45.82
N ARG A 9 -25.22 20.02 -44.56
CA ARG A 9 -24.32 20.87 -43.77
C ARG A 9 -22.96 20.19 -43.69
N THR A 10 -21.99 20.77 -44.41
CA THR A 10 -20.56 20.50 -44.22
C THR A 10 -20.18 20.82 -42.78
N VAL A 11 -19.81 19.79 -42.01
CA VAL A 11 -19.08 19.94 -40.75
C VAL A 11 -17.66 20.35 -41.14
N ALA A 12 -17.48 21.65 -41.34
CA ALA A 12 -16.18 22.27 -41.56
C ALA A 12 -15.85 23.08 -40.31
N ASP A 13 -14.69 22.72 -39.74
CA ASP A 13 -13.82 23.57 -38.93
C ASP A 13 -14.37 24.17 -37.64
N ASP A 14 -14.62 23.32 -36.65
CA ASP A 14 -14.40 23.70 -35.27
C ASP A 14 -13.14 23.01 -34.70
N ALA A 15 -12.07 23.06 -35.46
CA ALA A 15 -10.71 22.90 -34.95
C ALA A 15 -10.34 24.23 -34.28
N GLY A 16 -11.11 24.56 -33.21
CA GLY A 16 -10.78 25.66 -32.32
C GLY A 16 -9.36 25.50 -31.85
N ASP A 17 -8.55 26.45 -32.19
CA ASP A 17 -7.15 26.66 -31.85
C ASP A 17 -6.87 26.30 -30.39
N LYS A 18 -6.54 25.02 -30.10
CA LYS A 18 -6.06 24.53 -28.80
C LYS A 18 -4.67 25.07 -28.46
N SER A 19 -4.09 25.96 -29.25
CA SER A 19 -2.75 26.53 -29.07
C SER A 19 -2.70 27.77 -28.17
N ARG A 20 -3.84 28.35 -27.78
CA ARG A 20 -3.89 29.48 -26.85
C ARG A 20 -4.35 29.07 -25.46
N VAL A 21 -3.55 28.24 -24.77
CA VAL A 21 -3.63 28.17 -23.32
C VAL A 21 -3.24 29.56 -22.78
N PRO A 22 -4.11 30.26 -22.03
CA PRO A 22 -3.75 31.54 -21.46
C PRO A 22 -2.49 31.32 -20.60
N ALA A 23 -1.41 32.00 -20.91
CA ALA A 23 -0.19 31.93 -20.15
C ALA A 23 -0.53 32.24 -18.67
N GLY A 24 -0.42 31.24 -17.81
CA GLY A 24 -0.75 31.36 -16.39
C GLY A 24 -0.04 32.58 -15.77
N ARG A 25 -0.79 33.39 -15.06
CA ARG A 25 -0.29 34.65 -14.49
C ARG A 25 0.66 34.43 -13.31
N SER A 26 0.56 33.28 -12.60
CA SER A 26 1.39 32.96 -11.43
C SER A 26 2.54 32.01 -11.77
N TRP A 27 3.63 32.07 -10.99
CA TRP A 27 4.73 31.10 -11.09
C TRP A 27 4.23 29.66 -10.88
N LEU A 28 3.33 29.44 -9.93
CA LEU A 28 2.73 28.14 -9.64
C LEU A 28 2.01 27.57 -10.88
N ASP A 29 1.22 28.39 -11.56
CA ASP A 29 0.48 27.93 -12.75
C ASP A 29 1.43 27.54 -13.89
N ARG A 30 2.50 28.32 -14.09
CA ARG A 30 3.52 28.01 -15.11
C ARG A 30 4.29 26.74 -14.78
N TYR A 31 4.66 26.52 -13.52
CA TYR A 31 5.44 25.36 -13.10
C TYR A 31 4.63 24.05 -13.15
N PHE A 32 3.41 24.07 -12.60
CA PHE A 32 2.56 22.89 -12.49
C PHE A 32 1.59 22.70 -13.67
N HIS A 33 1.50 23.67 -14.58
CA HIS A 33 0.56 23.67 -15.73
C HIS A 33 -0.91 23.57 -15.29
N ILE A 34 -1.31 24.28 -14.22
CA ILE A 34 -2.61 24.16 -13.57
C ILE A 34 -3.75 24.50 -14.54
N SER A 35 -3.73 25.69 -15.12
CA SER A 35 -4.73 26.14 -16.11
C SER A 35 -4.74 25.25 -17.36
N GLY A 36 -3.55 24.80 -17.80
CA GLY A 36 -3.39 23.91 -18.95
C GLY A 36 -4.02 22.51 -18.75
N ARG A 37 -4.20 22.08 -17.51
CA ARG A 37 -4.87 20.83 -17.13
C ARG A 37 -6.31 21.03 -16.64
N GLY A 38 -6.90 22.21 -16.88
CA GLY A 38 -8.29 22.49 -16.50
C GLY A 38 -8.57 22.61 -15.00
N SER A 39 -7.53 22.84 -14.19
CA SER A 39 -7.63 22.98 -12.73
C SER A 39 -7.43 24.44 -12.27
N THR A 40 -7.54 24.68 -10.98
CA THR A 40 -7.27 25.96 -10.33
C THR A 40 -6.45 25.72 -9.05
N VAL A 41 -5.72 26.73 -8.58
CA VAL A 41 -4.94 26.63 -7.33
C VAL A 41 -5.84 26.20 -6.17
N ALA A 42 -7.06 26.73 -6.09
CA ALA A 42 -8.01 26.35 -5.03
C ALA A 42 -8.43 24.88 -5.09
N ARG A 43 -8.65 24.33 -6.31
CA ARG A 43 -8.97 22.90 -6.50
C ARG A 43 -7.77 22.02 -6.14
N GLU A 44 -6.57 22.42 -6.52
CA GLU A 44 -5.33 21.68 -6.19
C GLU A 44 -5.10 21.65 -4.67
N VAL A 45 -5.27 22.79 -3.98
CA VAL A 45 -5.13 22.86 -2.51
C VAL A 45 -6.21 22.00 -1.84
N ARG A 46 -7.47 22.14 -2.24
CA ARG A 46 -8.57 21.33 -1.68
C ARG A 46 -8.33 19.84 -1.93
N GLY A 47 -7.95 19.45 -3.14
CA GLY A 47 -7.63 18.07 -3.47
C GLY A 47 -6.47 17.54 -2.66
N GLY A 48 -5.41 18.33 -2.44
CA GLY A 48 -4.27 17.93 -1.60
C GLY A 48 -4.65 17.72 -0.14
N VAL A 49 -5.48 18.60 0.43
CA VAL A 49 -6.02 18.43 1.79
C VAL A 49 -6.89 17.18 1.89
N THR A 50 -7.77 16.94 0.91
CA THR A 50 -8.66 15.77 0.90
C THR A 50 -7.84 14.47 0.78
N THR A 51 -6.82 14.44 -0.09
CA THR A 51 -5.89 13.31 -0.19
C THR A 51 -5.19 13.05 1.13
N PHE A 52 -4.64 14.09 1.78
CA PHE A 52 -4.01 13.95 3.08
C PHE A 52 -4.97 13.36 4.11
N MET A 53 -6.17 13.90 4.23
CA MET A 53 -7.18 13.39 5.18
C MET A 53 -7.55 11.92 4.88
N ALA A 54 -7.60 11.53 3.62
CA ALA A 54 -7.92 10.17 3.23
C ALA A 54 -6.82 9.16 3.60
N MET A 55 -5.54 9.59 3.61
CA MET A 55 -4.40 8.69 3.81
C MET A 55 -3.61 8.94 5.11
N ALA A 56 -3.94 9.96 5.91
CA ALA A 56 -3.21 10.30 7.15
C ALA A 56 -3.21 9.17 8.19
N TYR A 57 -4.16 8.23 8.10
CA TYR A 57 -4.20 7.03 8.93
C TYR A 57 -2.91 6.20 8.87
N ILE A 58 -2.11 6.33 7.79
CA ILE A 58 -0.86 5.58 7.62
C ILE A 58 0.17 5.91 8.70
N LEU A 59 0.10 7.13 9.28
CA LEU A 59 0.94 7.53 10.40
C LEU A 59 0.72 6.69 11.66
N LEU A 60 -0.44 6.04 11.74
CA LEU A 60 -0.80 5.13 12.82
C LEU A 60 -0.55 3.66 12.41
N LEU A 61 -0.94 3.30 11.18
CA LEU A 61 -0.90 1.92 10.73
C LEU A 61 0.50 1.39 10.48
N ASN A 62 1.36 2.18 9.85
CA ASN A 62 2.73 1.72 9.57
C ASN A 62 3.51 1.42 10.86
N PRO A 63 3.54 2.31 11.88
CA PRO A 63 4.10 1.99 13.18
C PRO A 63 3.46 0.77 13.85
N LEU A 64 2.14 0.62 13.75
CA LEU A 64 1.43 -0.54 14.31
C LEU A 64 1.88 -1.87 13.67
N ILE A 65 2.08 -1.89 12.35
CA ILE A 65 2.55 -3.08 11.64
C ILE A 65 4.01 -3.40 12.01
N LEU A 66 4.88 -2.39 12.08
CA LEU A 66 6.31 -2.53 12.33
C LEU A 66 6.67 -2.57 13.83
N SER A 67 5.69 -2.63 14.75
CA SER A 67 5.91 -2.63 16.20
C SER A 67 6.41 -3.96 16.76
N GLY A 68 6.60 -4.99 15.93
CA GLY A 68 7.09 -6.31 16.37
C GLY A 68 8.57 -6.30 16.72
N GLU A 69 9.02 -7.40 17.34
CA GLU A 69 10.44 -7.66 17.59
C GLU A 69 11.11 -8.23 16.32
N ASP A 70 12.39 -7.91 16.14
CA ASP A 70 13.23 -8.52 15.12
C ASP A 70 13.88 -9.82 15.62
N ALA A 71 14.65 -10.49 14.76
CA ALA A 71 15.35 -11.73 15.11
C ALA A 71 16.34 -11.58 16.29
N ALA A 72 16.78 -10.35 16.60
CA ALA A 72 17.64 -10.04 17.73
C ALA A 72 16.86 -9.59 19.00
N GLY A 73 15.51 -9.58 18.94
CA GLY A 73 14.65 -9.12 20.03
C GLY A 73 14.55 -7.60 20.17
N ASN A 74 14.98 -6.83 19.15
CA ASN A 74 14.87 -5.38 19.17
C ASN A 74 13.52 -4.92 18.59
N THR A 75 13.02 -3.82 19.13
CA THR A 75 11.83 -3.13 18.61
C THR A 75 12.20 -1.74 18.12
N LEU A 76 11.53 -1.29 17.07
CA LEU A 76 11.60 0.10 16.64
C LEU A 76 10.70 0.95 17.54
N GLY A 77 11.23 2.05 18.09
CA GLY A 77 10.48 2.95 18.96
C GLY A 77 9.28 3.56 18.22
N GLN A 78 8.10 3.55 18.85
CA GLN A 78 6.87 4.04 18.21
C GLN A 78 6.99 5.49 17.72
N LYS A 79 7.56 6.38 18.55
CA LYS A 79 7.77 7.80 18.18
C LYS A 79 8.69 7.93 16.97
N ALA A 80 9.78 7.16 16.94
CA ALA A 80 10.73 7.14 15.83
C ALA A 80 10.06 6.62 14.53
N LEU A 81 9.25 5.55 14.62
CA LEU A 81 8.48 5.02 13.49
C LEU A 81 7.48 6.02 12.92
N ILE A 82 6.76 6.76 13.79
CA ILE A 82 5.83 7.81 13.35
C ILE A 82 6.59 8.93 12.64
N THR A 83 7.71 9.38 13.22
CA THR A 83 8.58 10.39 12.62
C THR A 83 9.10 9.91 11.27
N ALA A 84 9.63 8.69 11.19
CA ALA A 84 10.13 8.11 9.96
C ALA A 84 9.02 8.02 8.88
N THR A 85 7.83 7.56 9.26
CA THR A 85 6.68 7.43 8.35
C THR A 85 6.25 8.80 7.82
N ALA A 86 6.11 9.80 8.69
CA ALA A 86 5.74 11.15 8.30
C ALA A 86 6.78 11.80 7.37
N PHE A 87 8.07 11.65 7.69
CA PHE A 87 9.16 12.18 6.89
C PHE A 87 9.23 11.52 5.50
N ALA A 88 9.22 10.18 5.45
CA ALA A 88 9.30 9.45 4.20
C ALA A 88 8.10 9.76 3.29
N ALA A 89 6.88 9.81 3.86
CA ALA A 89 5.67 10.19 3.13
C ALA A 89 5.75 11.64 2.64
N ALA A 90 6.20 12.58 3.47
CA ALA A 90 6.39 13.97 3.07
C ALA A 90 7.38 14.10 1.92
N LEU A 91 8.59 13.54 2.06
CA LEU A 91 9.65 13.69 1.07
C LEU A 91 9.28 13.02 -0.26
N SER A 92 8.79 11.79 -0.25
CA SER A 92 8.40 11.06 -1.46
C SER A 92 7.21 11.70 -2.16
N THR A 93 6.22 12.21 -1.41
CA THR A 93 5.07 12.92 -1.98
C THR A 93 5.46 14.29 -2.55
N LEU A 94 6.35 15.03 -1.88
CA LEU A 94 6.91 16.28 -2.42
C LEU A 94 7.69 16.03 -3.73
N LEU A 95 8.50 14.97 -3.79
CA LEU A 95 9.18 14.57 -5.02
C LEU A 95 8.17 14.25 -6.14
N MET A 96 7.09 13.54 -5.82
CA MET A 96 6.03 13.27 -6.78
C MET A 96 5.36 14.56 -7.27
N GLY A 97 5.13 15.52 -6.38
CA GLY A 97 4.56 16.82 -6.73
C GLY A 97 5.48 17.65 -7.62
N PHE A 98 6.73 17.83 -7.22
CA PHE A 98 7.67 18.70 -7.95
C PHE A 98 8.23 18.04 -9.22
N VAL A 99 8.65 16.79 -9.16
CA VAL A 99 9.33 16.10 -10.27
C VAL A 99 8.35 15.31 -11.13
N GLY A 100 7.43 14.56 -10.51
CA GLY A 100 6.39 13.78 -11.20
C GLY A 100 5.31 14.68 -11.82
N LYS A 101 5.00 15.79 -11.16
CA LYS A 101 3.96 16.77 -11.58
C LYS A 101 2.58 16.14 -11.76
N VAL A 102 2.26 15.13 -10.95
CA VAL A 102 0.99 14.41 -10.97
C VAL A 102 0.35 14.45 -9.57
N PRO A 103 -0.99 14.39 -9.48
CA PRO A 103 -1.73 14.49 -8.21
C PRO A 103 -1.74 13.13 -7.47
N LEU A 104 -0.56 12.58 -7.22
CA LEU A 104 -0.37 11.30 -6.56
C LEU A 104 0.44 11.49 -5.28
N ALA A 105 -0.01 10.89 -4.19
CA ALA A 105 0.70 10.91 -2.92
C ALA A 105 1.30 9.53 -2.62
N LEU A 106 2.45 9.53 -1.95
CA LEU A 106 3.16 8.33 -1.52
C LEU A 106 3.18 8.26 0.01
N ALA A 107 3.06 7.05 0.51
CA ALA A 107 3.31 6.73 1.91
C ALA A 107 3.76 5.29 2.05
N ALA A 108 4.02 4.83 3.30
CA ALA A 108 4.45 3.47 3.58
C ALA A 108 3.49 2.43 2.99
N GLY A 109 3.98 1.61 2.06
CA GLY A 109 3.20 0.57 1.41
C GLY A 109 2.83 -0.53 2.40
N LEU A 110 1.53 -0.72 2.65
CA LEU A 110 1.06 -1.72 3.62
C LEU A 110 1.48 -3.15 3.24
N SER A 111 1.55 -3.44 1.94
CA SER A 111 2.07 -4.70 1.40
C SER A 111 3.55 -4.89 1.74
N VAL A 112 4.37 -3.84 1.57
CA VAL A 112 5.79 -3.86 1.88
C VAL A 112 6.01 -3.98 3.39
N SER A 113 5.33 -3.15 4.19
CA SER A 113 5.39 -3.22 5.66
C SER A 113 4.95 -4.58 6.20
N GLY A 114 3.92 -5.17 5.59
CA GLY A 114 3.44 -6.51 5.91
C GLY A 114 4.50 -7.59 5.66
N VAL A 115 5.20 -7.56 4.51
CA VAL A 115 6.31 -8.49 4.21
C VAL A 115 7.44 -8.31 5.22
N LEU A 116 7.83 -7.05 5.52
CA LEU A 116 8.89 -6.78 6.50
C LEU A 116 8.56 -7.34 7.87
N ALA A 117 7.37 -7.07 8.39
CA ALA A 117 6.96 -7.49 9.72
C ALA A 117 6.76 -9.00 9.83
N SER A 118 6.29 -9.68 8.76
CA SER A 118 5.91 -11.09 8.82
C SER A 118 6.97 -12.07 8.34
N GLN A 119 7.83 -11.65 7.41
CA GLN A 119 8.78 -12.54 6.73
C GLN A 119 10.24 -12.13 6.93
N VAL A 120 10.50 -10.83 7.17
CA VAL A 120 11.87 -10.33 7.30
C VAL A 120 12.27 -10.20 8.77
N ALA A 121 11.51 -9.47 9.58
CA ALA A 121 11.83 -9.23 10.97
C ALA A 121 12.02 -10.51 11.83
N PRO A 122 11.25 -11.59 11.64
CA PRO A 122 11.49 -12.84 12.36
C PRO A 122 12.84 -13.52 12.06
N GLU A 123 13.44 -13.24 10.90
CA GLU A 123 14.66 -13.88 10.42
C GLU A 123 15.87 -12.94 10.42
N MET A 124 15.67 -11.63 10.52
CA MET A 124 16.69 -10.58 10.34
C MET A 124 16.49 -9.42 11.30
N THR A 125 17.52 -8.60 11.46
CA THR A 125 17.41 -7.34 12.21
C THR A 125 16.60 -6.28 11.42
N TRP A 126 16.01 -5.31 12.13
CA TRP A 126 15.33 -4.19 11.49
C TRP A 126 16.24 -3.39 10.56
N ALA A 127 17.53 -3.26 10.88
CA ALA A 127 18.50 -2.59 10.00
C ALA A 127 18.69 -3.34 8.66
N GLN A 128 18.75 -4.67 8.70
CA GLN A 128 18.80 -5.52 7.50
C GLN A 128 17.49 -5.47 6.71
N ALA A 129 16.35 -5.44 7.39
CA ALA A 129 15.04 -5.28 6.77
C ALA A 129 14.92 -3.95 6.02
N MET A 130 15.43 -2.86 6.59
CA MET A 130 15.48 -1.56 5.92
C MET A 130 16.46 -1.56 4.74
N GLY A 131 17.56 -2.31 4.83
CA GLY A 131 18.47 -2.56 3.70
C GLY A 131 17.76 -3.23 2.51
N MET A 132 16.88 -4.20 2.77
CA MET A 132 16.04 -4.81 1.73
C MET A 132 15.06 -3.81 1.11
N CYS A 133 14.53 -2.88 1.89
CA CYS A 133 13.69 -1.79 1.35
C CYS A 133 14.48 -0.89 0.40
N VAL A 134 15.70 -0.54 0.73
CA VAL A 134 16.55 0.23 -0.18
C VAL A 134 16.83 -0.56 -1.45
N MET A 135 17.16 -1.84 -1.32
CA MET A 135 17.43 -2.71 -2.47
C MET A 135 16.23 -2.81 -3.42
N TYR A 136 15.03 -3.10 -2.91
CA TYR A 136 13.88 -3.22 -3.79
C TYR A 136 13.56 -1.89 -4.48
N GLY A 137 13.69 -0.75 -3.79
CA GLY A 137 13.51 0.58 -4.38
C GLY A 137 14.50 0.85 -5.52
N VAL A 138 15.78 0.51 -5.33
CA VAL A 138 16.82 0.61 -6.36
C VAL A 138 16.51 -0.32 -7.54
N ILE A 139 16.07 -1.54 -7.28
CA ILE A 139 15.69 -2.49 -8.35
C ILE A 139 14.53 -1.91 -9.16
N ILE A 140 13.49 -1.37 -8.54
CA ILE A 140 12.37 -0.72 -9.25
C ILE A 140 12.86 0.43 -10.11
N MET A 141 13.74 1.31 -9.59
CA MET A 141 14.31 2.40 -10.38
C MET A 141 15.08 1.87 -11.60
N LEU A 142 15.89 0.81 -11.44
CA LEU A 142 16.61 0.18 -12.53
C LEU A 142 15.68 -0.44 -13.57
N LEU A 143 14.63 -1.13 -13.14
CA LEU A 143 13.59 -1.68 -14.03
C LEU A 143 12.89 -0.61 -14.85
N VAL A 144 12.66 0.57 -14.26
CA VAL A 144 12.07 1.71 -14.96
C VAL A 144 13.03 2.30 -16.00
N VAL A 145 14.30 2.51 -15.63
CA VAL A 145 15.32 3.11 -16.51
C VAL A 145 15.65 2.19 -17.68
N THR A 146 15.76 0.88 -17.44
CA THR A 146 16.08 -0.13 -18.46
C THR A 146 14.90 -0.49 -19.37
N GLY A 147 13.67 -0.07 -19.03
CA GLY A 147 12.46 -0.45 -19.77
C GLY A 147 12.00 -1.90 -19.56
N LEU A 148 12.73 -2.71 -18.78
CA LEU A 148 12.36 -4.10 -18.45
C LEU A 148 11.01 -4.22 -17.73
N ARG A 149 10.55 -3.12 -17.16
CA ARG A 149 9.26 -2.97 -16.50
C ARG A 149 8.10 -3.48 -17.36
N GLU A 150 8.04 -3.07 -18.64
CA GLU A 150 6.94 -3.45 -19.53
C GLU A 150 6.95 -4.96 -19.80
N MET A 151 8.13 -5.56 -19.87
CA MET A 151 8.28 -7.00 -20.04
C MET A 151 7.72 -7.77 -18.85
N ILE A 152 8.06 -7.36 -17.61
CA ILE A 152 7.57 -8.01 -16.39
C ILE A 152 6.05 -7.84 -16.25
N MET A 153 5.55 -6.63 -16.54
CA MET A 153 4.11 -6.36 -16.54
C MET A 153 3.32 -7.26 -17.47
N ASN A 154 3.81 -7.43 -18.70
CA ASN A 154 3.11 -8.24 -19.69
C ASN A 154 3.29 -9.74 -19.46
N ALA A 155 4.29 -10.13 -18.69
CA ALA A 155 4.61 -11.53 -18.43
C ALA A 155 3.67 -12.19 -17.41
N ILE A 156 3.18 -11.45 -16.40
CA ILE A 156 2.26 -11.98 -15.40
C ILE A 156 0.82 -11.76 -15.85
N PRO A 157 0.00 -12.82 -15.90
CA PRO A 157 -1.42 -12.73 -16.28
C PRO A 157 -2.23 -11.80 -15.38
N LEU A 158 -3.13 -11.01 -15.95
CA LEU A 158 -3.95 -10.04 -15.24
C LEU A 158 -4.73 -10.64 -14.04
N PRO A 159 -5.33 -11.85 -14.14
CA PRO A 159 -5.99 -12.46 -13.00
C PRO A 159 -5.08 -12.72 -11.80
N LEU A 160 -3.81 -13.08 -12.02
CA LEU A 160 -2.85 -13.27 -10.94
C LEU A 160 -2.44 -11.93 -10.29
N LYS A 161 -2.40 -10.84 -11.04
CA LYS A 161 -2.16 -9.50 -10.48
C LYS A 161 -3.30 -9.10 -9.52
N HIS A 162 -4.56 -9.30 -9.93
CA HIS A 162 -5.71 -9.10 -9.05
C HIS A 162 -5.68 -10.03 -7.84
N ALA A 163 -5.27 -11.28 -8.02
CA ALA A 163 -5.13 -12.25 -6.94
C ALA A 163 -4.10 -11.83 -5.90
N ILE A 164 -2.95 -11.30 -6.34
CA ILE A 164 -1.90 -10.78 -5.43
C ILE A 164 -2.47 -9.63 -4.59
N THR A 165 -3.13 -8.66 -5.22
CA THR A 165 -3.77 -7.55 -4.49
C THR A 165 -4.81 -8.04 -3.47
N MET A 166 -5.70 -8.96 -3.88
CA MET A 166 -6.70 -9.54 -2.97
C MET A 166 -6.05 -10.32 -1.82
N GLY A 167 -5.03 -11.12 -2.11
CA GLY A 167 -4.32 -11.91 -1.11
C GLY A 167 -3.62 -11.03 -0.07
N ILE A 168 -2.94 -9.97 -0.52
CA ILE A 168 -2.36 -8.95 0.36
C ILE A 168 -3.47 -8.29 1.20
N GLY A 169 -4.61 -7.94 0.59
CA GLY A 169 -5.74 -7.36 1.31
C GLY A 169 -6.25 -8.25 2.44
N LEU A 170 -6.45 -9.55 2.17
CA LEU A 170 -6.90 -10.51 3.16
C LEU A 170 -5.83 -10.73 4.26
N PHE A 171 -4.55 -10.75 3.88
CA PHE A 171 -3.42 -10.84 4.80
C PHE A 171 -3.35 -9.62 5.75
N VAL A 172 -3.48 -8.40 5.22
CA VAL A 172 -3.51 -7.16 6.01
C VAL A 172 -4.72 -7.12 6.94
N ALA A 173 -5.90 -7.59 6.47
CA ALA A 173 -7.08 -7.71 7.32
C ALA A 173 -6.85 -8.69 8.48
N LEU A 174 -6.19 -9.82 8.24
CA LEU A 174 -5.83 -10.78 9.30
C LEU A 174 -4.90 -10.13 10.35
N ILE A 175 -3.91 -9.35 9.92
CA ILE A 175 -3.07 -8.56 10.84
C ILE A 175 -3.94 -7.63 11.69
N GLY A 176 -4.88 -6.92 11.06
CA GLY A 176 -5.81 -6.03 11.75
C GLY A 176 -6.65 -6.75 12.81
N PHE A 177 -7.26 -7.88 12.47
CA PHE A 177 -8.02 -8.71 13.40
C PHE A 177 -7.18 -9.25 14.54
N HIS A 178 -5.93 -9.65 14.25
CA HIS A 178 -5.00 -10.14 15.27
C HIS A 178 -4.56 -9.02 16.23
N LYS A 179 -4.15 -7.86 15.71
CA LYS A 179 -3.75 -6.69 16.51
C LYS A 179 -4.89 -6.15 17.38
N ALA A 180 -6.14 -6.29 16.91
CA ALA A 180 -7.33 -5.89 17.68
C ALA A 180 -7.74 -6.92 18.75
N GLY A 181 -7.07 -8.07 18.85
CA GLY A 181 -7.48 -9.13 19.75
C GLY A 181 -8.75 -9.89 19.31
N PHE A 182 -9.23 -9.66 18.08
CA PHE A 182 -10.41 -10.33 17.54
C PHE A 182 -10.11 -11.75 17.09
N VAL A 183 -8.91 -11.98 16.55
CA VAL A 183 -8.41 -13.30 16.13
C VAL A 183 -7.14 -13.64 16.92
N HIS A 184 -7.10 -14.83 17.51
CA HIS A 184 -5.97 -15.35 18.23
C HIS A 184 -5.56 -16.75 17.74
N GLN A 185 -4.38 -17.19 18.11
CA GLN A 185 -3.98 -18.58 17.93
C GLN A 185 -4.72 -19.46 18.94
N GLY A 186 -5.42 -20.46 18.43
CA GLY A 186 -6.14 -21.41 19.27
C GLY A 186 -5.23 -22.49 19.84
N LYS A 187 -5.62 -23.11 20.97
CA LYS A 187 -4.88 -24.24 21.55
C LYS A 187 -4.93 -25.50 20.67
N SER A 188 -6.05 -25.73 19.98
CA SER A 188 -6.31 -26.89 19.11
C SER A 188 -6.72 -26.52 17.70
N THR A 189 -6.90 -25.25 17.40
CA THR A 189 -7.27 -24.72 16.10
C THR A 189 -6.22 -23.71 15.64
N PRO A 190 -5.94 -23.57 14.33
CA PRO A 190 -4.98 -22.57 13.85
C PRO A 190 -5.34 -21.15 14.27
N VAL A 191 -6.63 -20.83 14.28
CA VAL A 191 -7.18 -19.53 14.69
C VAL A 191 -8.45 -19.74 15.51
N THR A 192 -8.71 -18.82 16.45
CA THR A 192 -9.91 -18.77 17.27
C THR A 192 -10.39 -17.36 17.46
N LEU A 193 -11.68 -17.21 17.78
CA LEU A 193 -12.30 -15.92 18.09
C LEU A 193 -11.89 -15.50 19.49
N GLY A 194 -11.08 -14.46 19.61
CA GLY A 194 -10.56 -14.02 20.91
C GLY A 194 -9.67 -15.04 21.63
N PRO A 195 -9.13 -14.69 22.80
CA PRO A 195 -8.15 -15.53 23.52
C PRO A 195 -8.71 -16.87 24.04
N ALA A 196 -10.01 -16.92 24.36
CA ALA A 196 -10.66 -18.08 24.96
C ALA A 196 -11.78 -18.69 24.07
N GLY A 197 -11.85 -18.31 22.78
CA GLY A 197 -12.92 -18.72 21.88
C GLY A 197 -14.11 -17.74 21.89
N GLU A 198 -14.00 -16.66 22.62
CA GLU A 198 -15.02 -15.61 22.72
C GLU A 198 -14.38 -14.20 22.72
N LEU A 199 -15.15 -13.21 22.28
CA LEU A 199 -14.73 -11.82 22.31
C LEU A 199 -14.87 -11.30 23.74
N ALA A 200 -13.77 -10.82 24.33
CA ALA A 200 -13.76 -10.27 25.68
C ALA A 200 -13.03 -8.94 25.74
N GLY A 201 -13.52 -8.04 26.56
CA GLY A 201 -12.89 -6.75 26.85
C GLY A 201 -13.42 -5.58 25.99
N TRP A 202 -13.30 -4.40 26.59
CA TRP A 202 -13.66 -3.13 25.96
C TRP A 202 -12.86 -2.79 24.71
N PRO A 203 -11.53 -3.07 24.64
CA PRO A 203 -10.74 -2.76 23.45
C PRO A 203 -11.26 -3.45 22.17
N VAL A 204 -11.66 -4.73 22.26
CA VAL A 204 -12.24 -5.47 21.13
C VAL A 204 -13.59 -4.92 20.70
N LEU A 205 -14.42 -4.49 21.67
CA LEU A 205 -15.70 -3.84 21.37
C LEU A 205 -15.49 -2.48 20.67
N LEU A 206 -14.53 -1.69 21.14
CA LEU A 206 -14.16 -0.41 20.51
C LEU A 206 -13.64 -0.62 19.08
N PHE A 207 -12.82 -1.65 18.86
CA PHE A 207 -12.42 -2.05 17.51
C PHE A 207 -13.64 -2.34 16.63
N ALA A 208 -14.56 -3.19 17.09
CA ALA A 208 -15.73 -3.59 16.31
C ALA A 208 -16.65 -2.38 16.01
N ALA A 209 -16.87 -1.51 17.00
CA ALA A 209 -17.64 -0.29 16.82
C ALA A 209 -16.97 0.68 15.83
N THR A 210 -15.64 0.86 15.93
CA THR A 210 -14.86 1.68 15.00
C THR A 210 -14.91 1.14 13.58
N LEU A 211 -14.75 -0.18 13.41
CA LEU A 211 -14.83 -0.85 12.12
C LEU A 211 -16.19 -0.61 11.46
N LEU A 212 -17.27 -0.81 12.19
CA LEU A 212 -18.64 -0.55 11.69
C LEU A 212 -18.84 0.93 11.35
N ALA A 213 -18.36 1.85 12.19
CA ALA A 213 -18.44 3.28 11.93
C ALA A 213 -17.72 3.66 10.63
N ILE A 214 -16.50 3.13 10.39
CA ILE A 214 -15.75 3.37 9.15
C ILE A 214 -16.54 2.85 7.95
N PHE A 215 -17.08 1.62 8.00
CA PHE A 215 -17.89 1.07 6.91
C PHE A 215 -19.15 1.91 6.64
N MET A 216 -19.84 2.41 7.67
CA MET A 216 -20.99 3.29 7.49
C MET A 216 -20.60 4.63 6.86
N LEU A 217 -19.47 5.21 7.25
CA LEU A 217 -18.95 6.46 6.66
C LEU A 217 -18.54 6.25 5.19
N GLN A 218 -17.87 5.13 4.88
CA GLN A 218 -17.52 4.78 3.51
C GLN A 218 -18.74 4.53 2.63
N ALA A 219 -19.76 3.83 3.16
CA ALA A 219 -21.00 3.58 2.43
C ALA A 219 -21.75 4.88 2.08
N ARG A 220 -21.52 5.95 2.84
CA ARG A 220 -22.05 7.30 2.56
C ARG A 220 -21.14 8.12 1.62
N GLY A 221 -20.00 7.57 1.20
CA GLY A 221 -19.06 8.27 0.33
C GLY A 221 -18.33 9.44 1.01
N ILE A 222 -18.20 9.43 2.34
CA ILE A 222 -17.54 10.50 3.08
C ILE A 222 -16.03 10.40 2.89
N PRO A 223 -15.36 11.42 2.32
CA PRO A 223 -13.92 11.42 2.17
C PRO A 223 -13.22 11.42 3.53
N GLY A 224 -12.11 10.68 3.66
CA GLY A 224 -11.42 10.53 4.94
C GLY A 224 -12.17 9.66 5.98
N ALA A 225 -13.13 8.84 5.56
CA ALA A 225 -13.92 7.95 6.40
C ALA A 225 -13.09 7.14 7.41
N ILE A 226 -11.91 6.66 6.98
CA ILE A 226 -11.01 5.87 7.84
C ILE A 226 -10.48 6.74 8.97
N LEU A 227 -9.93 7.91 8.67
CA LEU A 227 -9.42 8.83 9.68
C LEU A 227 -10.52 9.29 10.63
N LEU A 228 -11.68 9.68 10.09
CA LEU A 228 -12.84 10.10 10.90
C LEU A 228 -13.33 8.98 11.81
N GLY A 229 -13.35 7.75 11.35
CA GLY A 229 -13.72 6.59 12.16
C GLY A 229 -12.71 6.31 13.26
N ILE A 230 -11.40 6.40 12.97
CA ILE A 230 -10.34 6.26 13.98
C ILE A 230 -10.51 7.34 15.07
N VAL A 231 -10.65 8.61 14.67
CA VAL A 231 -10.89 9.72 15.63
C VAL A 231 -12.15 9.46 16.44
N GLY A 232 -13.25 9.06 15.78
CA GLY A 232 -14.51 8.75 16.43
C GLY A 232 -14.43 7.57 17.42
N GLY A 233 -13.59 6.55 17.12
CA GLY A 233 -13.35 5.43 18.03
C GLY A 233 -12.37 5.76 19.16
N THR A 234 -11.43 6.69 18.91
CA THR A 234 -10.47 7.15 19.92
C THR A 234 -11.15 7.95 21.03
N LEU A 235 -12.15 8.79 20.71
CA LEU A 235 -12.86 9.60 21.70
C LEU A 235 -13.46 8.76 22.84
N PRO A 236 -14.31 7.74 22.56
CA PRO A 236 -14.81 6.87 23.63
C PRO A 236 -13.70 6.04 24.30
N ALA A 237 -12.61 5.66 23.59
CA ALA A 237 -11.49 4.96 24.19
C ALA A 237 -10.81 5.81 25.27
N VAL A 238 -10.50 7.06 24.97
CA VAL A 238 -9.92 8.02 25.93
C VAL A 238 -10.87 8.27 27.09
N LEU A 239 -12.16 8.42 26.82
CA LEU A 239 -13.15 8.66 27.86
C LEU A 239 -13.27 7.47 28.82
N LEU A 240 -13.36 6.25 28.29
CA LEU A 240 -13.46 5.03 29.12
C LEU A 240 -12.20 4.78 29.92
N ASN A 241 -11.02 5.10 29.35
CA ASN A 241 -9.74 5.02 30.07
C ASN A 241 -9.68 6.09 31.18
N ALA A 242 -10.10 7.31 30.92
CA ALA A 242 -10.12 8.40 31.92
C ALA A 242 -11.13 8.18 33.05
N LEU A 243 -12.16 7.36 32.84
CA LEU A 243 -13.15 6.95 33.85
C LEU A 243 -12.77 5.67 34.60
N ASP A 244 -11.55 5.15 34.38
CA ASP A 244 -11.06 3.88 34.96
C ASP A 244 -11.99 2.68 34.69
N VAL A 245 -12.73 2.71 33.57
CA VAL A 245 -13.60 1.59 33.14
C VAL A 245 -12.79 0.48 32.50
N ILE A 246 -11.65 0.82 31.89
CA ILE A 246 -10.75 -0.10 31.21
C ILE A 246 -9.42 -0.11 31.97
N ASP A 247 -9.06 -1.27 32.52
CA ASP A 247 -7.74 -1.44 33.15
C ASP A 247 -6.64 -1.18 32.11
N PRO A 248 -5.57 -0.43 32.47
CA PRO A 248 -4.46 -0.15 31.54
C PRO A 248 -3.82 -1.42 30.93
N GLY A 249 -3.83 -2.53 31.66
CA GLY A 249 -3.33 -3.83 31.19
C GLY A 249 -4.20 -4.53 30.14
N GLN A 250 -5.40 -4.03 29.85
CA GLN A 250 -6.27 -4.57 28.78
C GLN A 250 -5.92 -4.01 27.38
N TRP A 251 -5.16 -2.93 27.32
CA TRP A 251 -4.69 -2.36 26.07
C TRP A 251 -3.44 -3.09 25.58
N ALA A 252 -3.52 -3.77 24.44
CA ALA A 252 -2.37 -4.49 23.88
C ALA A 252 -1.25 -3.54 23.39
N SER A 253 -1.62 -2.32 23.01
CA SER A 253 -0.67 -1.31 22.48
C SER A 253 -0.39 -0.16 23.45
N GLY A 254 -0.81 -0.29 24.72
CA GLY A 254 -0.73 0.77 25.74
C GLY A 254 -2.00 1.63 25.82
N ALA A 255 -2.25 2.16 27.02
CA ALA A 255 -3.42 2.99 27.28
C ALA A 255 -3.40 4.29 26.45
N PRO A 256 -4.58 4.81 26.02
CA PRO A 256 -4.67 6.04 25.24
C PRO A 256 -4.41 7.26 26.13
N GLU A 257 -3.15 7.61 26.29
CA GLU A 257 -2.74 8.72 27.16
C GLU A 257 -1.89 9.74 26.38
N LEU A 258 -2.15 11.03 26.64
CA LEU A 258 -1.31 12.11 26.12
C LEU A 258 -0.14 12.34 27.08
N HIS A 259 1.03 11.82 26.76
CA HIS A 259 2.25 12.07 27.52
C HIS A 259 2.91 13.37 27.04
N GLY A 260 2.71 14.46 27.76
CA GLY A 260 3.28 15.77 27.45
C GLY A 260 2.38 16.66 26.61
N GLY A 261 2.97 17.57 25.84
CA GLY A 261 2.25 18.53 24.99
C GLY A 261 1.79 17.93 23.65
N ALA A 262 0.87 18.60 22.96
CA ALA A 262 0.43 18.22 21.63
C ALA A 262 1.54 18.26 20.56
N VAL A 263 2.63 18.95 20.82
CA VAL A 263 3.77 19.13 19.91
C VAL A 263 5.03 18.59 20.57
N SER A 264 5.83 17.86 19.83
CA SER A 264 7.16 17.39 20.25
C SER A 264 8.16 17.48 19.11
N MET A 265 9.46 17.49 19.48
CA MET A 265 10.52 17.37 18.47
C MET A 265 10.48 15.98 17.84
N PRO A 266 10.67 15.88 16.51
CA PRO A 266 10.77 14.61 15.80
C PRO A 266 11.91 13.74 16.35
N ASP A 267 11.71 12.42 16.33
CA ASP A 267 12.72 11.44 16.73
C ASP A 267 13.30 10.75 15.48
N PHE A 268 14.51 11.08 15.12
CA PHE A 268 15.24 10.56 13.96
C PHE A 268 16.17 9.40 14.31
N SER A 269 16.00 8.74 15.44
CA SER A 269 16.92 7.70 15.92
C SER A 269 17.04 6.48 14.98
N VAL A 270 16.00 6.19 14.20
CA VAL A 270 16.01 5.07 13.23
C VAL A 270 16.55 5.42 11.85
N PHE A 271 16.89 6.70 11.63
CA PHE A 271 17.37 7.16 10.33
C PHE A 271 18.80 6.64 10.05
N GLY A 272 19.01 6.14 8.83
CA GLY A 272 20.30 5.62 8.40
C GLY A 272 20.67 4.29 9.05
N GLN A 273 19.82 3.71 9.88
CA GLN A 273 20.00 2.35 10.37
C GLN A 273 19.67 1.35 9.26
N VAL A 274 20.61 1.22 8.32
CA VAL A 274 20.49 0.39 7.12
C VAL A 274 21.71 -0.49 7.03
N GLU A 275 21.50 -1.79 6.95
CA GLU A 275 22.56 -2.78 6.84
C GLU A 275 22.38 -3.61 5.56
N PHE A 276 23.46 -3.72 4.76
CA PHE A 276 23.50 -4.49 3.53
C PHE A 276 24.35 -5.77 3.70
N GLY A 277 24.42 -6.32 4.89
CA GLY A 277 25.21 -7.50 5.22
C GLY A 277 24.47 -8.45 6.16
N GLY A 278 25.15 -9.56 6.55
CA GLY A 278 24.57 -10.55 7.49
C GLY A 278 23.48 -11.46 6.88
N TRP A 279 23.13 -11.28 5.62
CA TRP A 279 22.09 -12.09 4.97
C TRP A 279 22.52 -13.54 4.65
N GLY A 280 23.81 -13.86 4.84
CA GLY A 280 24.35 -15.20 4.59
C GLY A 280 23.74 -16.26 5.51
N ASP A 281 23.37 -15.89 6.72
CA ASP A 281 22.81 -16.82 7.72
C ASP A 281 21.38 -17.26 7.35
N VAL A 282 20.65 -16.43 6.62
CA VAL A 282 19.27 -16.71 6.14
C VAL A 282 19.28 -17.48 4.83
N GLY A 283 20.40 -17.48 4.11
CA GLY A 283 20.58 -18.13 2.82
C GLY A 283 20.21 -17.23 1.63
N ALA A 284 21.09 -17.23 0.63
CA ALA A 284 20.95 -16.35 -0.55
C ALA A 284 19.64 -16.54 -1.32
N MET A 285 19.09 -17.77 -1.34
CA MET A 285 17.83 -18.06 -2.03
C MET A 285 16.65 -17.39 -1.31
N THR A 286 16.58 -17.49 0.01
CA THR A 286 15.54 -16.86 0.82
C THR A 286 15.58 -15.34 0.69
N VAL A 287 16.76 -14.74 0.81
CA VAL A 287 16.96 -13.30 0.60
C VAL A 287 16.49 -12.87 -0.80
N GLY A 288 16.90 -13.60 -1.84
CA GLY A 288 16.48 -13.34 -3.22
C GLY A 288 14.96 -13.41 -3.39
N MET A 289 14.30 -14.38 -2.75
CA MET A 289 12.84 -14.53 -2.78
C MET A 289 12.11 -13.42 -2.03
N ILE A 290 12.62 -12.97 -0.90
CA ILE A 290 12.05 -11.84 -0.15
C ILE A 290 12.16 -10.56 -0.97
N VAL A 291 13.34 -10.25 -1.50
CA VAL A 291 13.54 -9.06 -2.35
C VAL A 291 12.65 -9.12 -3.59
N PHE A 292 12.54 -10.28 -4.24
CA PHE A 292 11.66 -10.49 -5.37
C PHE A 292 10.19 -10.22 -4.99
N THR A 293 9.74 -10.70 -3.82
CA THR A 293 8.39 -10.48 -3.32
C THR A 293 8.13 -9.00 -3.03
N LEU A 294 9.10 -8.30 -2.41
CA LEU A 294 9.01 -6.85 -2.18
C LEU A 294 8.89 -6.08 -3.50
N VAL A 295 9.70 -6.44 -4.50
CA VAL A 295 9.64 -5.83 -5.84
C VAL A 295 8.29 -6.08 -6.49
N LEU A 296 7.77 -7.31 -6.45
CA LEU A 296 6.46 -7.60 -7.02
C LEU A 296 5.34 -6.86 -6.31
N ALA A 297 5.32 -6.90 -4.96
CA ALA A 297 4.29 -6.26 -4.16
C ALA A 297 4.25 -4.74 -4.41
N GLY A 298 5.40 -4.05 -4.28
CA GLY A 298 5.47 -2.60 -4.51
C GLY A 298 5.19 -2.23 -5.96
N PHE A 299 5.72 -2.98 -6.91
CA PHE A 299 5.58 -2.68 -8.33
C PHE A 299 4.13 -2.79 -8.84
N PHE A 300 3.40 -3.87 -8.48
CA PHE A 300 2.01 -4.04 -8.93
C PHE A 300 1.06 -3.09 -8.23
N ASP A 301 1.28 -2.82 -6.95
CA ASP A 301 0.51 -1.86 -6.18
C ASP A 301 0.61 -0.45 -6.78
N ALA A 302 1.84 0.02 -7.00
CA ALA A 302 2.12 1.30 -7.63
C ALA A 302 1.52 1.41 -9.04
N MET A 303 1.70 0.38 -9.87
CA MET A 303 1.23 0.41 -11.26
C MET A 303 -0.28 0.50 -11.36
N ALA A 304 -1.01 -0.33 -10.61
CA ALA A 304 -2.47 -0.32 -10.62
C ALA A 304 -3.01 1.05 -10.16
N THR A 305 -2.40 1.58 -9.11
CA THR A 305 -2.78 2.88 -8.53
C THR A 305 -2.46 4.04 -9.47
N ILE A 306 -1.25 4.10 -10.03
CA ILE A 306 -0.85 5.20 -10.93
C ILE A 306 -1.72 5.23 -12.19
N ILE A 307 -1.99 4.06 -12.78
CA ILE A 307 -2.84 3.98 -13.98
C ILE A 307 -4.29 4.31 -13.62
N GLY A 308 -4.82 3.75 -12.54
CA GLY A 308 -6.20 3.98 -12.11
C GLY A 308 -6.46 5.46 -11.81
N VAL A 309 -5.71 6.03 -10.89
CA VAL A 309 -5.84 7.44 -10.49
C VAL A 309 -5.47 8.38 -11.63
N GLY A 310 -4.44 8.03 -12.42
CA GLY A 310 -4.04 8.82 -13.59
C GLY A 310 -5.11 8.90 -14.68
N THR A 311 -5.87 7.81 -14.88
CA THR A 311 -7.01 7.78 -15.80
C THR A 311 -8.15 8.64 -15.27
N GLU A 312 -8.48 8.55 -13.99
CA GLU A 312 -9.49 9.37 -13.33
C GLU A 312 -9.11 10.86 -13.32
N ALA A 313 -7.82 11.17 -13.21
CA ALA A 313 -7.29 12.52 -13.31
C ALA A 313 -7.24 13.06 -14.75
N GLU A 314 -7.72 12.29 -15.74
CA GLU A 314 -7.67 12.65 -17.18
C GLU A 314 -6.24 12.92 -17.69
N LEU A 315 -5.24 12.25 -17.11
CA LEU A 315 -3.84 12.39 -17.52
C LEU A 315 -3.44 11.43 -18.65
N ALA A 316 -4.31 10.47 -19.01
CA ALA A 316 -4.08 9.55 -20.11
C ALA A 316 -4.36 10.23 -21.46
N ASP A 317 -3.49 9.99 -22.45
CA ASP A 317 -3.70 10.44 -23.82
C ASP A 317 -4.83 9.64 -24.52
N ALA A 318 -5.23 10.04 -25.72
CA ALA A 318 -6.25 9.35 -26.51
C ALA A 318 -5.91 7.88 -26.85
N ARG A 319 -4.68 7.45 -26.62
CA ARG A 319 -4.19 6.09 -26.80
C ARG A 319 -4.10 5.34 -25.45
N GLY A 320 -4.61 5.91 -24.37
CA GLY A 320 -4.53 5.34 -23.01
C GLY A 320 -3.14 5.37 -22.39
N ARG A 321 -2.17 6.11 -22.95
CA ARG A 321 -0.83 6.25 -22.39
C ARG A 321 -0.80 7.46 -21.48
N MET A 322 -0.23 7.30 -20.29
CA MET A 322 -0.08 8.38 -19.32
C MET A 322 1.29 9.07 -19.51
N PRO A 323 1.34 10.30 -20.02
CA PRO A 323 2.57 11.06 -20.06
C PRO A 323 3.12 11.25 -18.64
N GLY A 324 4.39 10.89 -18.43
CA GLY A 324 5.02 10.98 -17.10
C GLY A 324 4.90 9.71 -16.23
N LEU A 325 4.24 8.65 -16.72
CA LEU A 325 4.15 7.37 -16.00
C LEU A 325 5.53 6.84 -15.57
N SER A 326 6.53 6.87 -16.45
CA SER A 326 7.89 6.44 -16.11
C SER A 326 8.52 7.27 -14.99
N LYS A 327 8.26 8.60 -14.96
CA LYS A 327 8.73 9.47 -13.88
C LYS A 327 8.03 9.15 -12.56
N ALA A 328 6.71 8.95 -12.58
CA ALA A 328 5.96 8.60 -11.39
C ALA A 328 6.45 7.28 -10.78
N LEU A 329 6.71 6.27 -11.61
CA LEU A 329 7.24 4.98 -11.18
C LEU A 329 8.69 5.02 -10.73
N PHE A 330 9.51 5.87 -11.35
CA PHE A 330 10.86 6.11 -10.86
C PHE A 330 10.85 6.73 -9.46
N ILE A 331 9.94 7.68 -9.22
CA ILE A 331 9.77 8.31 -7.90
C ILE A 331 9.19 7.31 -6.90
N ASP A 332 8.31 6.40 -7.32
CA ASP A 332 7.83 5.31 -6.48
C ASP A 332 8.98 4.41 -6.01
N GLY A 333 9.87 3.97 -6.91
CA GLY A 333 11.08 3.27 -6.55
C GLY A 333 12.01 4.07 -5.64
N ALA A 334 12.21 5.37 -5.92
CA ALA A 334 12.96 6.25 -5.04
C ALA A 334 12.29 6.37 -3.65
N GLY A 335 10.97 6.38 -3.60
CA GLY A 335 10.18 6.30 -2.37
C GLY A 335 10.48 5.04 -1.57
N GLY A 336 10.63 3.90 -2.24
CA GLY A 336 11.07 2.65 -1.61
C GLY A 336 12.43 2.81 -0.91
N ALA A 337 13.41 3.38 -1.59
CA ALA A 337 14.73 3.65 -1.02
C ALA A 337 14.69 4.69 0.11
N ILE A 338 13.95 5.79 -0.06
CA ILE A 338 13.75 6.83 0.97
C ILE A 338 13.14 6.20 2.22
N GLY A 339 12.11 5.38 2.06
CA GLY A 339 11.47 4.69 3.16
C GLY A 339 12.41 3.77 3.93
N GLY A 340 13.23 2.99 3.22
CA GLY A 340 14.26 2.15 3.82
C GLY A 340 15.28 2.97 4.61
N VAL A 341 15.87 4.02 4.01
CA VAL A 341 16.87 4.88 4.67
C VAL A 341 16.28 5.61 5.89
N SER A 342 15.01 5.99 5.85
CA SER A 342 14.36 6.66 6.98
C SER A 342 13.86 5.73 8.08
N GLY A 343 13.85 4.40 7.85
CA GLY A 343 13.31 3.43 8.81
C GLY A 343 11.79 3.29 8.75
N ALA A 344 11.15 3.75 7.67
CA ALA A 344 9.69 3.81 7.52
C ALA A 344 9.08 2.69 6.67
N SER A 345 9.86 1.70 6.27
CA SER A 345 9.54 0.77 5.17
C SER A 345 9.45 1.45 3.79
N GLY A 346 9.23 0.66 2.73
CA GLY A 346 9.16 1.23 1.39
C GLY A 346 7.90 2.06 1.15
N GLN A 347 8.05 3.23 0.54
CA GLN A 347 6.93 4.10 0.17
C GLN A 347 6.39 3.70 -1.19
N THR A 348 5.10 3.74 -1.37
CA THR A 348 4.43 3.49 -2.65
C THR A 348 3.27 4.47 -2.85
N VAL A 349 2.77 4.57 -4.10
CA VAL A 349 1.65 5.44 -4.44
C VAL A 349 0.35 4.92 -3.83
N PHE A 350 -0.42 5.80 -3.21
CA PHE A 350 -1.68 5.50 -2.54
C PHE A 350 -2.90 5.77 -3.43
N VAL A 351 -3.82 4.80 -3.44
CA VAL A 351 -5.09 4.88 -4.19
C VAL A 351 -6.00 5.98 -3.67
N GLU A 352 -5.88 6.38 -2.42
CA GLU A 352 -6.57 7.50 -1.79
C GLU A 352 -6.31 8.84 -2.50
N SER A 353 -5.25 8.92 -3.31
CA SER A 353 -5.03 10.07 -4.21
C SER A 353 -6.21 10.33 -5.14
N ALA A 354 -7.03 9.31 -5.44
CA ALA A 354 -8.27 9.44 -6.20
C ALA A 354 -9.26 10.39 -5.53
N THR A 355 -9.29 10.47 -4.19
CA THR A 355 -10.18 11.39 -3.47
C THR A 355 -9.88 12.86 -3.78
N GLY A 356 -8.59 13.22 -3.85
CA GLY A 356 -8.18 14.56 -4.25
C GLY A 356 -8.43 14.84 -5.74
N VAL A 357 -8.27 13.83 -6.59
CA VAL A 357 -8.63 13.91 -8.01
C VAL A 357 -10.13 14.12 -8.18
N GLY A 358 -10.97 13.45 -7.39
CA GLY A 358 -12.42 13.68 -7.32
C GLY A 358 -12.79 15.12 -6.97
N GLU A 359 -11.98 15.82 -6.15
CA GLU A 359 -12.12 17.25 -5.82
C GLU A 359 -11.63 18.20 -6.95
N GLY A 360 -11.11 17.64 -8.04
CA GLY A 360 -10.65 18.38 -9.20
C GLY A 360 -9.15 18.66 -9.25
N ALA A 361 -8.34 17.99 -8.42
CA ALA A 361 -6.88 18.01 -8.56
C ALA A 361 -6.44 17.33 -9.85
N ARG A 362 -5.50 17.93 -10.56
CA ARG A 362 -4.97 17.44 -11.85
C ARG A 362 -3.46 17.55 -11.96
N THR A 363 -2.81 18.20 -10.98
CA THR A 363 -1.40 18.55 -11.07
C THR A 363 -0.61 18.17 -9.79
N GLY A 364 0.72 18.25 -9.87
CA GLY A 364 1.58 17.99 -8.75
C GLY A 364 1.45 18.99 -7.58
N LEU A 365 0.74 20.10 -7.74
CA LEU A 365 0.52 21.04 -6.65
C LEU A 365 -0.30 20.40 -5.53
N SER A 366 -1.28 19.56 -5.88
CA SER A 366 -2.04 18.77 -4.91
C SER A 366 -1.12 17.87 -4.08
N SER A 367 -0.18 17.16 -4.72
CA SER A 367 0.81 16.33 -4.02
C SER A 367 1.73 17.17 -3.12
N VAL A 368 2.14 18.37 -3.57
CA VAL A 368 2.94 19.28 -2.72
C VAL A 368 2.16 19.65 -1.46
N VAL A 369 0.88 20.00 -1.58
CA VAL A 369 0.03 20.29 -0.41
C VAL A 369 -0.05 19.10 0.53
N THR A 370 -0.32 17.90 0.00
CA THR A 370 -0.37 16.66 0.79
C THR A 370 0.97 16.42 1.51
N GLY A 371 2.10 16.55 0.80
CA GLY A 371 3.43 16.37 1.37
C GLY A 371 3.76 17.38 2.48
N LEU A 372 3.31 18.63 2.36
CA LEU A 372 3.47 19.64 3.40
C LEU A 372 2.65 19.31 4.67
N PHE A 373 1.45 18.73 4.52
CA PHE A 373 0.68 18.26 5.68
C PHE A 373 1.38 17.08 6.37
N PHE A 374 1.96 16.13 5.62
CA PHE A 374 2.79 15.08 6.24
C PHE A 374 4.03 15.67 6.93
N ALA A 375 4.69 16.67 6.36
CA ALA A 375 5.80 17.34 7.00
C ALA A 375 5.38 18.06 8.30
N ALA A 376 4.19 18.65 8.33
CA ALA A 376 3.66 19.25 9.55
C ALA A 376 3.43 18.18 10.64
N CYS A 377 2.98 16.98 10.28
CA CYS A 377 2.76 15.86 11.21
C CYS A 377 4.03 15.41 11.95
N LEU A 378 5.23 15.73 11.47
CA LEU A 378 6.48 15.48 12.19
C LEU A 378 6.49 16.07 13.62
N PHE A 379 5.81 17.18 13.82
CA PHE A 379 5.76 17.86 15.10
C PHE A 379 4.55 17.45 15.97
N PHE A 380 3.58 16.73 15.40
CA PHE A 380 2.36 16.30 16.07
C PHE A 380 2.38 14.81 16.45
N THR A 381 3.56 14.21 16.54
CA THR A 381 3.72 12.79 16.92
C THR A 381 3.06 12.43 18.25
N PRO A 382 2.96 13.28 19.30
CA PRO A 382 2.25 12.90 20.53
C PRO A 382 0.75 12.66 20.34
N LEU A 383 0.13 13.31 19.35
CA LEU A 383 -1.30 13.10 19.08
C LEU A 383 -1.62 11.69 18.58
N THR A 384 -0.64 11.03 17.95
CA THR A 384 -0.83 9.66 17.47
C THR A 384 -0.78 8.64 18.61
N ALA A 385 -0.09 8.94 19.73
CA ALA A 385 -0.01 8.10 20.91
C ALA A 385 -1.36 7.99 21.68
N ILE A 386 -2.29 8.92 21.43
CA ILE A 386 -3.64 8.89 22.01
C ILE A 386 -4.49 7.81 21.36
N VAL A 387 -4.14 7.38 20.14
CA VAL A 387 -4.94 6.42 19.38
C VAL A 387 -4.56 4.99 19.79
N PRO A 388 -5.47 4.23 20.41
CA PRO A 388 -5.19 2.84 20.74
C PRO A 388 -4.93 2.02 19.49
N GLY A 389 -4.01 1.06 19.60
CA GLY A 389 -3.68 0.17 18.49
C GLY A 389 -4.88 -0.62 17.98
N GLU A 390 -5.79 -1.02 18.86
CA GLU A 390 -7.02 -1.73 18.53
C GLU A 390 -7.97 -0.88 17.66
N VAL A 391 -8.12 0.40 18.01
CA VAL A 391 -8.93 1.35 17.22
C VAL A 391 -8.29 1.57 15.85
N ALA A 392 -6.97 1.76 15.80
CA ALA A 392 -6.24 1.91 14.55
C ALA A 392 -6.31 0.65 13.66
N ALA A 393 -6.29 -0.54 14.27
CA ALA A 393 -6.34 -1.82 13.57
C ALA A 393 -7.61 -2.02 12.73
N ALA A 394 -8.72 -1.34 13.08
CA ALA A 394 -9.95 -1.35 12.28
C ALA A 394 -9.69 -0.89 10.83
N ALA A 395 -8.79 0.07 10.63
CA ALA A 395 -8.44 0.55 9.30
C ALA A 395 -7.76 -0.53 8.44
N LEU A 396 -6.95 -1.42 9.02
CA LEU A 396 -6.32 -2.54 8.29
C LEU A 396 -7.39 -3.47 7.69
N VAL A 397 -8.44 -3.75 8.45
CA VAL A 397 -9.55 -4.59 7.98
C VAL A 397 -10.32 -3.90 6.85
N VAL A 398 -10.56 -2.60 6.98
CA VAL A 398 -11.23 -1.80 5.94
C VAL A 398 -10.43 -1.78 4.64
N ILE A 399 -9.13 -1.56 4.72
CA ILE A 399 -8.23 -1.57 3.56
C ILE A 399 -8.21 -2.96 2.92
N GLY A 400 -8.13 -4.01 3.74
CA GLY A 400 -8.23 -5.38 3.25
C GLY A 400 -9.52 -5.62 2.46
N ALA A 401 -10.66 -5.14 2.98
CA ALA A 401 -11.95 -5.22 2.28
C ALA A 401 -11.94 -4.44 0.94
N MET A 402 -11.34 -3.24 0.90
CA MET A 402 -11.20 -2.47 -0.34
C MET A 402 -10.33 -3.19 -1.38
N MET A 403 -9.22 -3.81 -0.96
CA MET A 403 -8.36 -4.59 -1.86
C MET A 403 -9.09 -5.83 -2.40
N MET A 404 -9.96 -6.47 -1.61
CA MET A 404 -10.80 -7.59 -2.04
C MET A 404 -11.82 -7.22 -3.13
N MET A 405 -12.13 -5.95 -3.34
CA MET A 405 -13.01 -5.50 -4.44
C MET A 405 -12.44 -5.82 -5.82
N ASN A 406 -11.14 -6.12 -5.94
CA ASN A 406 -10.54 -6.63 -7.18
C ASN A 406 -11.12 -7.96 -7.63
N ALA A 407 -11.85 -8.69 -6.77
CA ALA A 407 -12.55 -9.92 -7.11
C ALA A 407 -13.52 -9.77 -8.30
N ARG A 408 -14.08 -8.59 -8.51
CA ARG A 408 -14.98 -8.27 -9.64
C ARG A 408 -14.31 -8.36 -11.02
N HIS A 409 -12.98 -8.30 -11.07
CA HIS A 409 -12.18 -8.34 -12.30
C HIS A 409 -11.67 -9.75 -12.62
N VAL A 410 -12.02 -10.75 -11.79
CA VAL A 410 -11.63 -12.15 -11.97
C VAL A 410 -12.79 -12.95 -12.58
N ASP A 411 -12.49 -13.67 -13.64
CA ASP A 411 -13.45 -14.63 -14.21
C ASP A 411 -13.44 -15.92 -13.36
N TRP A 412 -14.37 -16.02 -12.42
CA TRP A 412 -14.55 -17.16 -11.53
C TRP A 412 -15.20 -18.37 -12.22
N SER A 413 -15.74 -18.21 -13.43
CA SER A 413 -16.35 -19.30 -14.19
C SER A 413 -15.29 -20.17 -14.88
N ASP A 414 -14.14 -19.61 -15.25
CA ASP A 414 -13.02 -20.36 -15.80
C ASP A 414 -12.14 -20.95 -14.69
N ARG A 415 -12.20 -22.26 -14.52
CA ARG A 415 -11.41 -23.00 -13.53
C ARG A 415 -9.89 -22.80 -13.67
N ALA A 416 -9.40 -22.54 -14.89
CA ALA A 416 -7.96 -22.28 -15.10
C ALA A 416 -7.52 -20.92 -14.57
N THR A 417 -8.45 -20.02 -14.38
CA THR A 417 -8.25 -18.72 -13.74
C THR A 417 -8.60 -18.76 -12.26
N ALA A 418 -9.78 -19.30 -11.92
CA ALA A 418 -10.31 -19.29 -10.56
C ALA A 418 -9.44 -20.06 -9.55
N ILE A 419 -8.91 -21.24 -9.92
CA ILE A 419 -8.09 -22.06 -9.00
C ILE A 419 -6.76 -21.38 -8.64
N PRO A 420 -5.94 -20.89 -9.58
CA PRO A 420 -4.72 -20.16 -9.24
C PRO A 420 -5.00 -18.91 -8.41
N VAL A 421 -6.05 -18.15 -8.75
CA VAL A 421 -6.46 -16.96 -7.99
C VAL A 421 -6.84 -17.34 -6.56
N PHE A 422 -7.68 -18.36 -6.37
CA PHE A 422 -8.07 -18.86 -5.05
C PHE A 422 -6.85 -19.24 -4.20
N LEU A 423 -5.92 -20.03 -4.77
CA LEU A 423 -4.72 -20.46 -4.05
C LEU A 423 -3.85 -19.26 -3.65
N THR A 424 -3.65 -18.28 -4.55
CA THR A 424 -2.91 -17.07 -4.25
C THR A 424 -3.53 -16.33 -3.06
N VAL A 425 -4.85 -16.10 -3.10
CA VAL A 425 -5.56 -15.30 -2.09
C VAL A 425 -5.58 -15.98 -0.72
N VAL A 426 -5.81 -17.30 -0.70
CA VAL A 426 -6.03 -18.04 0.55
C VAL A 426 -4.71 -18.41 1.22
N ILE A 427 -3.69 -18.80 0.46
CA ILE A 427 -2.42 -19.25 1.04
C ILE A 427 -1.70 -18.09 1.75
N MET A 428 -1.78 -16.86 1.27
CA MET A 428 -1.12 -15.71 1.89
C MET A 428 -1.47 -15.56 3.39
N PRO A 429 -2.73 -15.40 3.80
CA PRO A 429 -3.06 -15.27 5.21
C PRO A 429 -2.88 -16.57 6.00
N PHE A 430 -3.14 -17.74 5.41
CA PHE A 430 -3.03 -19.00 6.13
C PHE A 430 -1.59 -19.44 6.41
N THR A 431 -0.64 -19.04 5.59
CA THR A 431 0.79 -19.31 5.81
C THR A 431 1.53 -18.13 6.40
N TYR A 432 0.84 -17.00 6.59
CA TYR A 432 1.43 -15.73 6.98
C TYR A 432 2.57 -15.29 6.04
N SER A 433 2.48 -15.68 4.74
CA SER A 433 3.52 -15.46 3.73
C SER A 433 2.93 -15.05 2.37
N ILE A 434 3.23 -13.81 1.96
CA ILE A 434 2.86 -13.30 0.65
C ILE A 434 3.58 -14.10 -0.44
N THR A 435 4.87 -14.41 -0.23
CA THR A 435 5.69 -15.19 -1.16
C THR A 435 5.08 -16.56 -1.44
N ALA A 436 4.63 -17.27 -0.39
CA ALA A 436 4.02 -18.59 -0.54
C ALA A 436 2.72 -18.54 -1.36
N GLY A 437 1.89 -17.51 -1.15
CA GLY A 437 0.67 -17.33 -1.92
C GLY A 437 0.93 -17.03 -3.39
N VAL A 438 1.87 -16.12 -3.71
CA VAL A 438 2.26 -15.82 -5.08
C VAL A 438 2.81 -17.08 -5.77
N ALA A 439 3.69 -17.81 -5.11
CA ALA A 439 4.29 -19.03 -5.63
C ALA A 439 3.25 -20.09 -5.95
N ALA A 440 2.33 -20.36 -5.02
CA ALA A 440 1.26 -21.33 -5.22
C ALA A 440 0.37 -20.95 -6.41
N GLY A 441 0.02 -19.67 -6.56
CA GLY A 441 -0.77 -19.19 -7.70
C GLY A 441 -0.06 -19.34 -9.04
N VAL A 442 1.23 -18.99 -9.10
CA VAL A 442 2.06 -19.11 -10.31
C VAL A 442 2.20 -20.57 -10.72
N ILE A 443 2.58 -21.45 -9.77
CA ILE A 443 2.73 -22.89 -10.03
C ILE A 443 1.40 -23.50 -10.51
N ALA A 444 0.30 -23.20 -9.82
CA ALA A 444 -1.02 -23.71 -10.19
C ALA A 444 -1.46 -23.20 -11.58
N TYR A 445 -1.21 -21.93 -11.89
CA TYR A 445 -1.55 -21.38 -13.20
C TYR A 445 -0.81 -22.10 -14.33
N VAL A 446 0.50 -22.30 -14.20
CA VAL A 446 1.32 -22.98 -15.20
C VAL A 446 0.90 -24.46 -15.32
N ALA A 447 0.70 -25.14 -14.18
CA ALA A 447 0.28 -26.55 -14.17
C ALA A 447 -1.08 -26.75 -14.86
N ILE A 448 -2.09 -25.93 -14.53
CA ILE A 448 -3.45 -26.06 -15.08
C ILE A 448 -3.48 -25.71 -16.58
N LYS A 449 -2.77 -24.64 -16.99
CA LYS A 449 -2.66 -24.28 -18.40
C LYS A 449 -1.97 -25.37 -19.21
N THR A 450 -0.93 -25.98 -18.65
CA THR A 450 -0.22 -27.12 -19.28
C THR A 450 -1.14 -28.32 -19.41
N ALA A 451 -1.88 -28.69 -18.35
CA ALA A 451 -2.85 -29.78 -18.38
C ALA A 451 -3.96 -29.58 -19.41
N ARG A 452 -4.33 -28.33 -19.70
CA ARG A 452 -5.30 -27.97 -20.77
C ARG A 452 -4.69 -27.94 -22.18
N GLY A 453 -3.43 -28.28 -22.36
CA GLY A 453 -2.74 -28.23 -23.65
C GLY A 453 -2.42 -26.82 -24.14
N LYS A 454 -2.56 -25.80 -23.29
CA LYS A 454 -2.35 -24.38 -23.60
C LYS A 454 -0.95 -23.88 -23.28
N VAL A 455 0.07 -24.73 -23.47
CA VAL A 455 1.48 -24.44 -23.14
C VAL A 455 1.98 -23.19 -23.88
N ARG A 456 1.52 -22.98 -25.11
CA ARG A 456 1.93 -21.81 -25.94
C ARG A 456 1.43 -20.46 -25.41
N GLU A 457 0.40 -20.47 -24.54
CA GLU A 457 -0.11 -19.26 -23.90
C GLU A 457 0.74 -18.86 -22.68
N ILE A 458 1.67 -19.71 -22.24
CA ILE A 458 2.52 -19.47 -21.07
C ILE A 458 3.82 -18.86 -21.54
N GLY A 459 4.09 -17.61 -21.14
CA GLY A 459 5.33 -16.93 -21.45
C GLY A 459 6.54 -17.58 -20.77
N ALA A 460 7.72 -17.47 -21.37
CA ALA A 460 8.98 -18.01 -20.84
C ALA A 460 9.27 -17.50 -19.41
N PHE A 461 8.91 -16.27 -19.10
CA PHE A 461 9.05 -15.70 -17.77
C PHE A 461 8.22 -16.44 -16.71
N MET A 462 6.98 -16.84 -17.02
CA MET A 462 6.13 -17.62 -16.13
C MET A 462 6.70 -19.02 -15.86
N TRP A 463 7.32 -19.65 -16.88
CA TRP A 463 8.04 -20.89 -16.70
C TRP A 463 9.26 -20.75 -15.80
N ALA A 464 10.08 -19.70 -16.01
CA ALA A 464 11.22 -19.41 -15.16
C ALA A 464 10.81 -19.19 -13.71
N LEU A 465 9.75 -18.37 -13.47
CA LEU A 465 9.19 -18.17 -12.14
C LEU A 465 8.70 -19.47 -11.49
N THR A 466 8.03 -20.32 -12.26
CA THR A 466 7.54 -21.61 -11.75
C THR A 466 8.70 -22.49 -11.29
N VAL A 467 9.76 -22.58 -12.10
CA VAL A 467 10.96 -23.35 -11.73
C VAL A 467 11.59 -22.78 -10.45
N ILE A 468 11.77 -21.47 -10.37
CA ILE A 468 12.33 -20.80 -9.18
C ILE A 468 11.49 -21.11 -7.93
N PHE A 469 10.17 -20.99 -8.02
CA PHE A 469 9.27 -21.26 -6.88
C PHE A 469 9.25 -22.75 -6.50
N VAL A 470 9.26 -23.65 -7.46
CA VAL A 470 9.34 -25.10 -7.19
C VAL A 470 10.65 -25.44 -6.49
N VAL A 471 11.77 -24.90 -6.96
CA VAL A 471 13.08 -25.07 -6.30
C VAL A 471 13.04 -24.50 -4.88
N TYR A 472 12.50 -23.30 -4.70
CA TYR A 472 12.37 -22.67 -3.37
C TYR A 472 11.60 -23.56 -2.38
N PHE A 473 10.45 -24.12 -2.77
CA PHE A 473 9.68 -25.01 -1.89
C PHE A 473 10.33 -26.38 -1.70
N ALA A 474 11.17 -26.82 -2.65
CA ALA A 474 11.86 -28.09 -2.59
C ALA A 474 13.17 -28.03 -1.78
N LEU A 475 13.71 -26.85 -1.51
CA LEU A 475 15.00 -26.72 -0.80
C LEU A 475 15.00 -27.41 0.55
N ASN A 476 14.08 -27.05 1.46
CA ASN A 476 14.02 -27.63 2.80
C ASN A 476 13.79 -29.15 2.80
N PRO A 477 12.85 -29.72 2.02
CA PRO A 477 12.73 -31.17 1.88
C PRO A 477 13.98 -31.84 1.33
N ILE A 478 14.66 -31.23 0.35
CA ILE A 478 15.88 -31.78 -0.25
C ILE A 478 17.06 -31.73 0.72
N GLU A 479 17.26 -30.62 1.41
CA GLU A 479 18.30 -30.46 2.44
C GLU A 479 18.13 -31.46 3.58
N SER A 480 16.88 -31.64 4.07
CA SER A 480 16.54 -32.64 5.07
C SER A 480 16.82 -34.07 4.60
N TRP A 481 16.50 -34.37 3.31
CA TRP A 481 16.77 -35.68 2.73
C TRP A 481 18.25 -35.96 2.51
N LEU A 482 19.04 -34.93 2.22
CA LEU A 482 20.50 -35.01 2.06
C LEU A 482 21.26 -35.00 3.39
N GLY A 483 20.57 -34.77 4.51
CA GLY A 483 21.19 -34.72 5.85
C GLY A 483 22.11 -33.51 6.05
N VAL A 484 21.86 -32.41 5.32
CA VAL A 484 22.66 -31.15 5.41
C VAL A 484 22.11 -30.24 6.51
N ARG A 485 20.92 -30.56 7.06
CA ARG A 485 20.29 -29.95 8.25
C ARG A 485 19.83 -31.01 9.22
#